data_3942f500a0c76bcb4dabf2fe7471844b
#
_entry.id   3942f500a0c76bcb4dabf2fe7471844b
#
_cell.length_a   1.000
_cell.length_b   1.000
_cell.length_c   1.000
_cell.angle_alpha   90.00
_cell.angle_beta   90.00
_cell.angle_gamma   90.00
#
_symmetry.space_group_name_H-M   'P 1'
#
loop_
_entity.id
_entity.type
_entity.pdbx_description
1 polymer ?
#
loop_
_entity_poly.entity_id
_entity_poly.type
_entity_poly.pdbx_seq_one_letter_code
_entity_poly.pdbx_strand_id
1 'polypeptide(L)'
;SSDHGDYLGDHGLIGKGTFYESSTHVPMIVRPPAGGEPGSSDALVELTDVTATILSAAGCETPGHMDSRPLPAGADGARERDHIIGIVRGGWMNFDGRHKLAKYAHGATQLFDVVDDPGEQTNLARDPAMGDVVRRLDSQLTSEVMRSAAAGHADKRLDPTASSGDRRFGTAAWQRTYPGPPTRA
;
A
#
# COMPACT_ATOMS: atom_id res chain seq x y z
N SER A 1 -5.19 -9.03 -12.43
CA SER A 1 -5.45 -7.85 -11.58
C SER A 1 -5.58 -6.59 -12.44
N SER A 2 -6.05 -5.51 -11.85
CA SER A 2 -6.06 -4.15 -12.40
C SER A 2 -5.23 -3.23 -11.51
N ASP A 3 -4.83 -2.06 -12.00
CA ASP A 3 -4.12 -1.03 -11.24
C ASP A 3 -5.04 -0.26 -10.29
N HIS A 4 -6.31 -0.13 -10.64
CA HIS A 4 -7.39 0.45 -9.83
C HIS A 4 -8.75 0.04 -10.40
N GLY A 5 -9.81 0.32 -9.64
CA GLY A 5 -11.18 0.22 -10.10
C GLY A 5 -11.68 1.51 -10.74
N ASP A 6 -12.98 1.59 -10.97
CA ASP A 6 -13.69 2.78 -11.47
C ASP A 6 -15.00 2.92 -10.70
N TYR A 7 -15.33 4.13 -10.29
CA TYR A 7 -16.57 4.40 -9.54
C TYR A 7 -17.84 4.10 -10.33
N LEU A 8 -17.83 4.29 -11.66
CA LEU A 8 -18.97 4.03 -12.55
C LEU A 8 -20.31 4.63 -12.07
N GLY A 9 -20.26 5.70 -11.29
CA GLY A 9 -21.41 6.37 -10.70
C GLY A 9 -21.53 6.21 -9.18
N ASP A 10 -20.78 5.30 -8.55
CA ASP A 10 -20.76 5.15 -7.10
C ASP A 10 -20.38 6.48 -6.44
N HIS A 11 -21.08 6.84 -5.36
CA HIS A 11 -20.94 8.12 -4.66
C HIS A 11 -21.09 9.36 -5.56
N GLY A 12 -21.73 9.21 -6.74
CA GLY A 12 -21.85 10.28 -7.75
C GLY A 12 -20.53 10.59 -8.46
N LEU A 13 -19.55 9.68 -8.43
CA LEU A 13 -18.22 9.86 -8.97
C LEU A 13 -17.99 9.02 -10.24
N ILE A 14 -17.02 9.43 -11.04
CA ILE A 14 -16.51 8.69 -12.22
C ILE A 14 -14.99 8.62 -12.12
N GLY A 15 -14.40 7.52 -12.59
CA GLY A 15 -12.95 7.31 -12.55
C GLY A 15 -12.48 6.84 -11.18
N LYS A 16 -11.50 7.52 -10.60
CA LYS A 16 -10.82 7.14 -9.36
C LYS A 16 -10.33 8.37 -8.61
N GLY A 17 -9.81 8.18 -7.38
CA GLY A 17 -9.10 9.27 -6.68
C GLY A 17 -9.44 9.40 -5.20
N THR A 18 -10.25 8.50 -4.65
CA THR A 18 -10.48 8.34 -3.21
C THR A 18 -10.24 6.88 -2.79
N PHE A 19 -10.60 6.53 -1.56
CA PHE A 19 -10.38 5.19 -1.00
C PHE A 19 -11.64 4.31 -0.99
N TYR A 20 -12.69 4.64 -1.73
CA TYR A 20 -13.86 3.77 -1.83
C TYR A 20 -13.53 2.43 -2.48
N GLU A 21 -14.24 1.37 -2.05
CA GLU A 21 -14.03 0.00 -2.54
C GLU A 21 -14.07 -0.09 -4.06
N SER A 22 -14.99 0.60 -4.71
CA SER A 22 -15.10 0.64 -6.18
C SER A 22 -13.83 1.16 -6.89
N SER A 23 -12.98 1.90 -6.19
CA SER A 23 -11.68 2.39 -6.70
C SER A 23 -10.49 1.56 -6.24
N THR A 24 -10.51 1.01 -5.03
CA THR A 24 -9.33 0.40 -4.39
C THR A 24 -9.38 -1.13 -4.34
N HIS A 25 -10.56 -1.72 -4.26
CA HIS A 25 -10.74 -3.15 -4.19
C HIS A 25 -10.78 -3.78 -5.59
N VAL A 26 -9.62 -4.13 -6.11
CA VAL A 26 -9.50 -4.75 -7.45
C VAL A 26 -9.41 -6.27 -7.36
N PRO A 27 -9.91 -7.01 -8.37
CA PRO A 27 -9.80 -8.46 -8.39
C PRO A 27 -8.32 -8.89 -8.50
N MET A 28 -7.93 -9.89 -7.72
CA MET A 28 -6.60 -10.48 -7.76
C MET A 28 -6.72 -11.98 -8.02
N ILE A 29 -6.23 -12.44 -9.19
CA ILE A 29 -6.23 -13.86 -9.56
C ILE A 29 -4.80 -14.29 -9.82
N VAL A 30 -4.35 -15.32 -9.11
CA VAL A 30 -3.00 -15.86 -9.23
C VAL A 30 -3.06 -17.29 -9.71
N ARG A 31 -2.29 -17.61 -10.76
CA ARG A 31 -2.08 -18.99 -11.23
C ARG A 31 -0.60 -19.34 -11.04
N PRO A 32 -0.25 -20.16 -10.03
CA PRO A 32 1.12 -20.60 -9.81
C PRO A 32 1.65 -21.45 -10.98
N PRO A 33 2.95 -21.36 -11.34
CA PRO A 33 3.54 -22.13 -12.45
C PRO A 33 3.45 -23.65 -12.25
N ALA A 34 3.64 -24.12 -11.02
CA ALA A 34 3.56 -25.54 -10.67
C ALA A 34 2.14 -26.07 -10.54
N GLY A 35 1.14 -25.24 -10.79
CA GLY A 35 -0.24 -25.53 -10.43
C GLY A 35 -0.46 -25.42 -8.90
N GLY A 36 -1.66 -25.76 -8.47
CA GLY A 36 -2.07 -25.74 -7.06
C GLY A 36 -3.55 -26.04 -6.97
N GLU A 37 -4.03 -26.37 -5.79
CA GLU A 37 -5.45 -26.53 -5.57
C GLU A 37 -6.16 -25.18 -5.74
N PRO A 38 -7.28 -25.13 -6.46
CA PRO A 38 -8.08 -23.93 -6.56
C PRO A 38 -8.58 -23.50 -5.17
N GLY A 39 -8.52 -22.21 -4.89
CA GLY A 39 -8.97 -21.66 -3.60
C GLY A 39 -9.10 -20.16 -3.64
N SER A 40 -9.62 -19.61 -2.55
CA SER A 40 -9.66 -18.17 -2.29
C SER A 40 -8.93 -17.88 -1.00
N SER A 41 -8.48 -16.64 -0.85
CA SER A 41 -7.81 -16.14 0.34
C SER A 41 -8.36 -14.77 0.70
N ASP A 42 -8.68 -14.57 1.98
CA ASP A 42 -9.09 -13.28 2.54
C ASP A 42 -7.91 -12.47 3.08
N ALA A 43 -6.67 -12.92 2.81
CA ALA A 43 -5.46 -12.22 3.22
C ALA A 43 -5.42 -10.81 2.63
N LEU A 44 -5.05 -9.84 3.47
CA LEU A 44 -4.84 -8.46 3.02
C LEU A 44 -3.61 -8.39 2.12
N VAL A 45 -3.82 -7.99 0.87
CA VAL A 45 -2.77 -7.88 -0.14
C VAL A 45 -2.81 -6.51 -0.82
N GLU A 46 -1.67 -6.09 -1.34
CA GLU A 46 -1.51 -4.83 -2.06
C GLU A 46 -1.01 -5.07 -3.48
N LEU A 47 -1.23 -4.13 -4.39
CA LEU A 47 -0.71 -4.23 -5.75
C LEU A 47 0.83 -4.28 -5.79
N THR A 48 1.51 -3.70 -4.82
CA THR A 48 2.97 -3.80 -4.66
C THR A 48 3.44 -5.24 -4.46
N ASP A 49 2.60 -6.11 -3.90
CA ASP A 49 2.89 -7.53 -3.67
C ASP A 49 3.04 -8.32 -4.97
N VAL A 50 2.43 -7.84 -6.05
CA VAL A 50 2.64 -8.40 -7.40
C VAL A 50 4.11 -8.31 -7.79
N THR A 51 4.78 -7.19 -7.49
CA THR A 51 6.22 -7.02 -7.76
C THR A 51 7.06 -8.01 -6.95
N ALA A 52 6.80 -8.15 -5.65
CA ALA A 52 7.50 -9.14 -4.81
C ALA A 52 7.25 -10.57 -5.29
N THR A 53 6.03 -10.86 -5.77
CA THR A 53 5.68 -12.17 -6.33
C THR A 53 6.46 -12.47 -7.60
N ILE A 54 6.58 -11.49 -8.50
CA ILE A 54 7.36 -11.63 -9.74
C ILE A 54 8.84 -11.87 -9.42
N LEU A 55 9.42 -11.11 -8.49
CA LEU A 55 10.80 -11.30 -8.06
C LEU A 55 11.02 -12.69 -7.48
N SER A 56 10.13 -13.12 -6.58
CA SER A 56 10.18 -14.47 -6.00
C SER A 56 10.07 -15.58 -7.06
N ALA A 57 9.15 -15.43 -8.00
CA ALA A 57 9.00 -16.39 -9.10
C ALA A 57 10.22 -16.45 -10.03
N ALA A 58 10.97 -15.35 -10.13
CA ALA A 58 12.23 -15.27 -10.88
C ALA A 58 13.44 -15.75 -10.07
N GLY A 59 13.26 -16.22 -8.82
CA GLY A 59 14.36 -16.62 -7.93
C GLY A 59 15.17 -15.44 -7.37
N CYS A 60 14.60 -14.23 -7.42
CA CYS A 60 15.22 -13.02 -6.89
C CYS A 60 14.68 -12.72 -5.49
N GLU A 61 15.55 -12.21 -4.62
CA GLU A 61 15.14 -11.71 -3.31
C GLU A 61 14.38 -10.38 -3.47
N THR A 62 13.35 -10.18 -2.65
CA THR A 62 12.69 -8.88 -2.54
C THR A 62 13.63 -7.90 -1.84
N PRO A 63 14.00 -6.76 -2.46
CA PRO A 63 14.88 -5.78 -1.84
C PRO A 63 14.33 -5.27 -0.51
N GLY A 64 15.21 -5.13 0.49
CA GLY A 64 14.82 -4.77 1.87
C GLY A 64 14.16 -3.39 2.04
N HIS A 65 14.16 -2.56 1.00
CA HIS A 65 13.46 -1.27 0.97
C HIS A 65 12.01 -1.36 0.47
N MET A 66 11.59 -2.53 0.00
CA MET A 66 10.22 -2.75 -0.45
C MET A 66 9.39 -3.27 0.72
N ASP A 67 8.26 -2.63 0.96
CA ASP A 67 7.26 -3.08 1.96
C ASP A 67 6.41 -4.24 1.43
N SER A 68 6.55 -4.57 0.15
CA SER A 68 5.80 -5.62 -0.54
C SER A 68 6.21 -7.03 -0.08
N ARG A 69 5.26 -7.95 -0.15
CA ARG A 69 5.41 -9.37 0.20
C ARG A 69 4.89 -10.23 -0.95
N PRO A 70 5.47 -11.40 -1.24
CA PRO A 70 4.87 -12.29 -2.23
C PRO A 70 3.42 -12.61 -1.90
N LEU A 71 2.57 -12.63 -2.92
CA LEU A 71 1.17 -13.04 -2.79
C LEU A 71 1.07 -14.47 -2.27
N PRO A 72 0.04 -14.81 -1.50
CA PRO A 72 -0.15 -16.17 -1.01
C PRO A 72 -0.27 -17.16 -2.19
N ALA A 73 0.56 -18.18 -2.19
CA ALA A 73 0.52 -19.26 -3.17
C ALA A 73 -0.31 -20.46 -2.64
N GLY A 74 -1.50 -20.18 -2.11
CA GLY A 74 -2.36 -21.14 -1.44
C GLY A 74 -2.68 -20.71 -0.01
N ALA A 75 -3.46 -21.52 0.72
CA ALA A 75 -3.96 -21.19 2.05
C ALA A 75 -2.86 -20.94 3.12
N ASP A 76 -1.65 -21.46 2.91
CA ASP A 76 -0.58 -21.45 3.93
C ASP A 76 0.54 -20.44 3.67
N GLY A 77 0.46 -19.63 2.61
CA GLY A 77 1.62 -18.87 2.10
C GLY A 77 1.70 -17.40 2.49
N ALA A 78 0.70 -16.84 3.11
CA ALA A 78 0.67 -15.41 3.40
C ALA A 78 1.30 -15.10 4.76
N ARG A 79 2.30 -14.25 4.76
CA ARG A 79 2.60 -13.46 5.96
C ARG A 79 1.42 -12.53 6.19
N GLU A 80 0.61 -12.83 7.21
CA GLU A 80 -0.57 -12.04 7.54
C GLU A 80 -0.17 -10.56 7.77
N ARG A 81 -0.86 -9.68 7.08
CA ARG A 81 -0.93 -8.26 7.43
C ARG A 81 -2.15 -8.06 8.31
N ASP A 82 -2.01 -7.26 9.34
CA ASP A 82 -3.11 -6.81 10.18
C ASP A 82 -3.77 -5.54 9.64
N HIS A 83 -3.12 -4.87 8.68
CA HIS A 83 -3.66 -3.68 8.01
C HIS A 83 -2.94 -3.36 6.70
N ILE A 84 -3.58 -2.52 5.89
CA ILE A 84 -3.06 -1.96 4.64
C ILE A 84 -3.09 -0.44 4.72
N ILE A 85 -2.03 0.20 4.24
CA ILE A 85 -1.95 1.66 4.12
C ILE A 85 -2.09 2.06 2.65
N GLY A 86 -3.03 2.98 2.38
CA GLY A 86 -3.21 3.57 1.07
C GLY A 86 -2.87 5.05 1.07
N ILE A 87 -2.35 5.54 -0.06
CA ILE A 87 -2.05 6.95 -0.27
C ILE A 87 -2.63 7.40 -1.60
N VAL A 88 -3.43 8.45 -1.56
CA VAL A 88 -3.87 9.19 -2.75
C VAL A 88 -3.51 10.66 -2.58
N ARG A 89 -3.65 11.44 -3.63
CA ARG A 89 -3.35 12.89 -3.58
C ARG A 89 -4.06 13.58 -2.41
N GLY A 90 -3.31 13.92 -1.38
CA GLY A 90 -3.82 14.63 -0.20
C GLY A 90 -4.65 13.79 0.77
N GLY A 91 -4.59 12.45 0.64
CA GLY A 91 -5.28 11.54 1.55
C GLY A 91 -4.43 10.33 1.93
N TRP A 92 -4.71 9.79 3.09
CA TRP A 92 -4.10 8.58 3.65
C TRP A 92 -5.19 7.67 4.20
N MET A 93 -5.06 6.39 3.99
CA MET A 93 -6.00 5.37 4.42
C MET A 93 -5.30 4.29 5.23
N ASN A 94 -6.00 3.78 6.25
CA ASN A 94 -5.66 2.55 6.94
C ASN A 94 -6.88 1.62 6.93
N PHE A 95 -6.68 0.38 6.49
CA PHE A 95 -7.71 -0.65 6.37
C PHE A 95 -7.26 -1.93 7.09
N ASP A 96 -8.07 -2.44 8.03
CA ASP A 96 -7.78 -3.61 8.85
C ASP A 96 -8.53 -4.89 8.41
N GLY A 97 -9.11 -4.87 7.21
CA GLY A 97 -9.93 -5.96 6.68
C GLY A 97 -11.42 -5.79 6.95
N ARG A 98 -11.82 -4.92 7.87
CA ARG A 98 -13.20 -4.56 8.15
C ARG A 98 -13.43 -3.05 8.16
N HIS A 99 -12.60 -2.32 8.89
CA HIS A 99 -12.77 -0.88 9.05
C HIS A 99 -11.76 -0.13 8.20
N LYS A 100 -12.23 0.83 7.44
CA LYS A 100 -11.43 1.69 6.58
C LYS A 100 -11.47 3.12 7.10
N LEU A 101 -10.34 3.57 7.67
CA LEU A 101 -10.16 4.96 8.08
C LEU A 101 -9.44 5.71 6.96
N ALA A 102 -10.02 6.80 6.48
CA ALA A 102 -9.39 7.72 5.53
C ALA A 102 -9.30 9.13 6.14
N LYS A 103 -8.13 9.74 6.02
CA LYS A 103 -7.86 11.12 6.48
C LYS A 103 -7.32 11.94 5.32
N TYR A 104 -7.79 13.16 5.20
CA TYR A 104 -7.43 14.05 4.11
C TYR A 104 -6.77 15.33 4.64
N ALA A 105 -5.81 15.87 3.89
CA ALA A 105 -5.06 17.06 4.26
C ALA A 105 -5.93 18.30 4.50
N HIS A 106 -7.12 18.35 3.90
CA HIS A 106 -8.11 19.41 4.12
C HIS A 106 -8.95 19.23 5.41
N GLY A 107 -8.63 18.21 6.23
CA GLY A 107 -9.26 17.97 7.53
C GLY A 107 -10.43 17.01 7.55
N ALA A 108 -10.89 16.51 6.40
CA ALA A 108 -11.93 15.49 6.39
C ALA A 108 -11.40 14.15 6.93
N THR A 109 -12.27 13.46 7.67
CA THR A 109 -12.02 12.10 8.17
C THR A 109 -13.24 11.24 7.86
N GLN A 110 -13.02 10.05 7.35
CA GLN A 110 -14.03 9.06 7.04
C GLN A 110 -13.66 7.75 7.73
N LEU A 111 -14.65 7.06 8.27
CA LEU A 111 -14.54 5.67 8.74
C LEU A 111 -15.71 4.89 8.16
N PHE A 112 -15.42 3.79 7.51
CA PHE A 112 -16.42 2.87 6.99
C PHE A 112 -16.21 1.47 7.56
N ASP A 113 -17.30 0.75 7.81
CA ASP A 113 -17.33 -0.68 8.08
C ASP A 113 -17.73 -1.39 6.78
N VAL A 114 -16.76 -1.85 6.00
CA VAL A 114 -17.02 -2.40 4.66
C VAL A 114 -17.69 -3.79 4.71
N VAL A 115 -17.80 -4.40 5.90
CA VAL A 115 -18.51 -5.67 6.09
C VAL A 115 -20.02 -5.42 6.26
N ASP A 116 -20.39 -4.49 7.12
CA ASP A 116 -21.81 -4.17 7.39
C ASP A 116 -22.36 -3.13 6.41
N ASP A 117 -21.50 -2.29 5.83
CA ASP A 117 -21.84 -1.29 4.82
C ASP A 117 -20.86 -1.38 3.62
N PRO A 118 -20.96 -2.42 2.78
CA PRO A 118 -20.04 -2.61 1.64
C PRO A 118 -20.18 -1.50 0.58
N GLY A 119 -21.24 -0.72 0.61
CA GLY A 119 -21.41 0.45 -0.24
C GLY A 119 -20.82 1.73 0.33
N GLU A 120 -20.25 1.70 1.54
CA GLU A 120 -19.60 2.84 2.21
C GLU A 120 -20.46 4.11 2.26
N GLN A 121 -21.77 3.92 2.52
CA GLN A 121 -22.75 5.02 2.53
C GLN A 121 -22.76 5.77 3.86
N THR A 122 -22.31 5.13 4.96
CA THR A 122 -22.40 5.68 6.31
C THR A 122 -21.02 5.98 6.88
N ASN A 123 -20.67 7.26 6.98
CA ASN A 123 -19.42 7.67 7.61
C ASN A 123 -19.52 7.62 9.14
N LEU A 124 -18.85 6.66 9.75
CA LEU A 124 -18.83 6.39 11.19
C LEU A 124 -17.74 7.17 11.97
N ALA A 125 -16.97 8.04 11.33
CA ALA A 125 -15.84 8.73 11.96
C ALA A 125 -16.21 9.59 13.18
N ARG A 126 -17.49 9.98 13.30
CA ARG A 126 -18.03 10.79 14.41
C ARG A 126 -18.92 9.99 15.35
N ASP A 127 -19.12 8.71 15.11
CA ASP A 127 -19.89 7.86 15.99
C ASP A 127 -19.09 7.61 17.28
N PRO A 128 -19.64 7.96 18.46
CA PRO A 128 -18.97 7.70 19.74
C PRO A 128 -18.66 6.23 19.99
N ALA A 129 -19.48 5.31 19.44
CA ALA A 129 -19.27 3.86 19.60
C ALA A 129 -18.01 3.39 18.83
N MET A 130 -17.60 4.12 17.78
CA MET A 130 -16.43 3.80 16.97
C MET A 130 -15.14 4.52 17.41
N GLY A 131 -15.18 5.24 18.52
CA GLY A 131 -14.06 6.04 19.01
C GLY A 131 -12.78 5.23 19.23
N ASP A 132 -12.87 4.00 19.71
CA ASP A 132 -11.69 3.12 19.90
C ASP A 132 -11.12 2.64 18.57
N VAL A 133 -11.97 2.31 17.62
CA VAL A 133 -11.57 1.91 16.26
C VAL A 133 -10.85 3.07 15.56
N VAL A 134 -11.44 4.27 15.60
CA VAL A 134 -10.81 5.48 15.04
C VAL A 134 -9.43 5.70 15.64
N ARG A 135 -9.30 5.68 16.98
CA ARG A 135 -8.02 5.90 17.66
C ARG A 135 -6.96 4.87 17.28
N ARG A 136 -7.33 3.60 17.24
CA ARG A 136 -6.43 2.50 16.85
C ARG A 136 -5.92 2.68 15.43
N LEU A 137 -6.82 2.82 14.46
CA LEU A 137 -6.46 2.98 13.04
C LEU A 137 -5.69 4.26 12.78
N ASP A 138 -6.02 5.36 13.45
CA ASP A 138 -5.30 6.63 13.34
C ASP A 138 -3.89 6.56 13.90
N SER A 139 -3.71 5.88 15.04
CA SER A 139 -2.39 5.66 15.63
C SER A 139 -1.49 4.82 14.73
N GLN A 140 -2.02 3.73 14.15
CA GLN A 140 -1.30 2.91 13.17
C GLN A 140 -0.92 3.72 11.94
N LEU A 141 -1.89 4.43 11.35
CA LEU A 141 -1.66 5.29 10.17
C LEU A 141 -0.60 6.34 10.44
N THR A 142 -0.70 7.03 11.57
CA THR A 142 0.26 8.06 11.96
C THR A 142 1.67 7.47 12.10
N SER A 143 1.80 6.32 12.74
CA SER A 143 3.08 5.64 12.91
C SER A 143 3.71 5.27 11.57
N GLU A 144 2.92 4.74 10.62
CA GLU A 144 3.39 4.38 9.28
C GLU A 144 3.82 5.61 8.47
N VAL A 145 3.03 6.69 8.50
CA VAL A 145 3.38 7.95 7.81
C VAL A 145 4.67 8.54 8.38
N MET A 146 4.83 8.54 9.71
CA MET A 146 6.05 9.03 10.37
C MET A 146 7.26 8.16 10.02
N ARG A 147 7.11 6.83 10.02
CA ARG A 147 8.16 5.88 9.63
C ARG A 147 8.59 6.12 8.18
N SER A 148 7.63 6.23 7.27
CA SER A 148 7.89 6.49 5.85
C SER A 148 8.57 7.84 5.62
N ALA A 149 8.10 8.89 6.31
CA ALA A 149 8.72 10.22 6.23
C ALA A 149 10.16 10.21 6.76
N ALA A 150 10.42 9.52 7.87
CA ALA A 150 11.76 9.38 8.43
C ALA A 150 12.71 8.61 7.49
N ALA A 151 12.23 7.50 6.89
CA ALA A 151 12.98 6.73 5.90
C ALA A 151 13.29 7.57 4.66
N GLY A 152 12.30 8.27 4.11
CA GLY A 152 12.49 9.17 2.96
C GLY A 152 13.41 10.35 3.25
N HIS A 153 13.46 10.84 4.50
CA HIS A 153 14.40 11.87 4.90
C HIS A 153 15.84 11.33 5.02
N ALA A 154 15.99 10.13 5.57
CA ALA A 154 17.30 9.47 5.65
C ALA A 154 17.87 9.15 4.26
N ASP A 155 17.00 8.73 3.33
CA ASP A 155 17.37 8.42 1.95
C ASP A 155 17.81 9.66 1.13
N LYS A 156 17.32 10.84 1.50
CA LYS A 156 17.70 12.11 0.88
C LYS A 156 19.02 12.71 1.38
N ARG A 157 19.63 12.14 2.41
CA ARG A 157 20.93 12.61 2.90
C ARG A 157 22.00 12.27 1.86
N LEU A 158 22.54 13.31 1.24
CA LEU A 158 23.75 13.19 0.42
C LEU A 158 24.92 12.88 1.35
N ASP A 159 25.71 11.88 1.02
CA ASP A 159 27.00 11.67 1.65
C ASP A 159 27.93 12.84 1.26
N PRO A 160 28.29 13.74 2.20
CA PRO A 160 29.11 14.90 1.89
C PRO A 160 30.55 14.54 1.49
N THR A 161 30.96 13.29 1.70
CA THR A 161 32.31 12.79 1.39
C THR A 161 32.40 12.10 0.02
N ALA A 162 31.25 11.83 -0.62
CA ALA A 162 31.22 11.18 -1.92
C ALA A 162 31.63 12.17 -3.03
N SER A 163 32.52 11.74 -3.93
CA SER A 163 32.86 12.51 -5.13
C SER A 163 31.63 12.69 -6.03
N SER A 164 31.60 13.74 -6.85
CA SER A 164 30.43 14.11 -7.67
C SER A 164 29.98 13.04 -8.67
N GLY A 165 30.79 12.02 -8.94
CA GLY A 165 30.44 10.87 -9.78
C GLY A 165 29.86 9.69 -9.04
N ASP A 166 29.97 9.66 -7.71
CA ASP A 166 29.67 8.50 -6.87
C ASP A 166 28.66 8.87 -5.77
N ARG A 167 27.79 9.83 -6.04
CA ARG A 167 26.78 10.30 -5.08
C ARG A 167 25.78 9.18 -4.80
N ARG A 168 25.87 8.62 -3.61
CA ARG A 168 24.90 7.66 -3.08
C ARG A 168 23.81 8.42 -2.36
N PHE A 169 22.55 8.10 -2.69
CA PHE A 169 21.40 8.55 -1.92
C PHE A 169 21.15 7.55 -0.79
N GLY A 170 21.17 8.05 0.45
CA GLY A 170 20.82 7.27 1.64
C GLY A 170 22.01 6.74 2.42
N THR A 171 21.77 6.40 3.68
CA THR A 171 22.73 5.72 4.54
C THR A 171 22.76 4.23 4.21
N ALA A 172 23.92 3.69 3.93
CA ALA A 172 24.35 2.29 3.85
C ALA A 172 23.38 1.20 3.32
N ALA A 173 22.07 1.32 3.48
CA ALA A 173 21.08 0.34 3.02
C ALA A 173 20.56 0.60 1.58
N TRP A 174 20.79 1.79 1.03
CA TRP A 174 20.35 2.20 -0.29
C TRP A 174 21.50 2.65 -1.15
N GLN A 175 21.95 1.79 -2.01
CA GLN A 175 22.88 2.13 -3.07
C GLN A 175 22.12 2.21 -4.40
N ARG A 176 21.46 3.35 -4.68
CA ARG A 176 21.05 3.64 -6.04
C ARG A 176 22.25 4.13 -6.83
N THR A 177 22.73 3.29 -7.70
CA THR A 177 23.58 3.74 -8.80
C THR A 177 22.63 4.23 -9.92
N TYR A 178 22.51 5.52 -10.12
CA TYR A 178 21.87 6.01 -11.34
C TYR A 178 22.74 5.61 -12.54
N PRO A 179 22.16 5.08 -13.62
CA PRO A 179 22.89 4.91 -14.85
C PRO A 179 23.49 6.26 -15.26
N GLY A 180 24.77 6.28 -15.52
CA GLY A 180 25.43 7.49 -16.07
C GLY A 180 24.70 8.00 -17.30
N PRO A 181 24.84 9.29 -17.66
CA PRO A 181 24.27 9.81 -18.90
C PRO A 181 24.77 8.92 -20.06
N PRO A 182 23.88 8.64 -21.05
CA PRO A 182 24.29 7.82 -22.17
C PRO A 182 25.53 8.44 -22.80
N THR A 183 26.59 7.66 -22.91
CA THR A 183 27.78 8.06 -23.66
C THR A 183 27.33 8.36 -25.10
N ARG A 184 27.43 9.61 -25.50
CA ARG A 184 27.20 9.99 -26.89
C ARG A 184 28.24 9.23 -27.73
N ALA A 185 27.75 8.38 -28.63
CA ALA A 185 28.54 7.80 -29.70
C ALA A 185 28.97 8.88 -30.70
#